data_205b3c59e00c6e93c66ccb5b91183904
#
_entry.id   205b3c59e00c6e93c66ccb5b91183904
#
_cell.length_a   1.000
_cell.length_b   1.000
_cell.length_c   1.000
_cell.angle_alpha   90.00
_cell.angle_beta   90.00
_cell.angle_gamma   90.00
#
_symmetry.space_group_name_H-M   'P 1'
#
loop_
_entity.id
_entity.type
_entity.pdbx_description
1 polymer ?
#
loop_
_entity_poly.entity_id
_entity_poly.type
_entity_poly.pdbx_seq_one_letter_code
_entity_poly.pdbx_strand_id
1 'polypeptide(L)'
;MNKYDDYEEYVEYEDEDYEDYDEYDEEYEDYNEKPKKIKVKREHKEIRIFSLRNIIIAIIIAILILFTITMIDINRVKHNKKPILTIKTVAYKDGGTKEYYGIGYKVIKYHQIQGRRDTEFGSWKLKYNTDAITVKDVDLAIQMTGNELKTFAKYNKKFVRVISTLKETDLEDNKIVMGFTDEDGKYSLDIVCKMVDDYNGIDELELDKETTIIGTVENYKRKTSKTPNTIYIKNCFAEQ
;
A
#
# COMPACT_ATOMS: atom_id res chain seq x y z
N MET A 1 -45.86 2.34 -9.40
CA MET A 1 -46.63 3.09 -8.40
C MET A 1 -45.70 4.18 -7.89
N ASN A 2 -45.89 5.38 -8.46
CA ASN A 2 -45.03 6.55 -8.23
C ASN A 2 -45.35 7.17 -6.87
N LYS A 3 -44.35 7.64 -6.18
CA LYS A 3 -44.49 8.68 -5.16
C LYS A 3 -43.30 9.62 -5.26
N TYR A 4 -43.59 10.76 -5.92
CA TYR A 4 -42.79 11.97 -5.83
C TYR A 4 -43.21 12.64 -4.52
N ASP A 5 -42.25 12.96 -3.65
CA ASP A 5 -42.47 13.88 -2.55
C ASP A 5 -41.87 15.25 -2.96
N ASP A 6 -42.77 16.19 -3.17
CA ASP A 6 -42.49 17.60 -3.38
C ASP A 6 -41.97 18.22 -2.08
N TYR A 7 -40.80 18.84 -2.16
CA TYR A 7 -40.35 19.78 -1.13
C TYR A 7 -40.63 21.19 -1.61
N GLU A 8 -41.62 21.82 -1.01
CA GLU A 8 -41.88 23.25 -1.13
C GLU A 8 -40.85 24.03 -0.30
N GLU A 9 -40.07 24.84 -0.99
CA GLU A 9 -39.11 25.77 -0.39
C GLU A 9 -39.87 27.06 -0.02
N TYR A 10 -40.04 27.31 1.28
CA TYR A 10 -40.63 28.55 1.78
C TYR A 10 -39.54 29.63 1.84
N VAL A 11 -39.77 30.70 1.07
CA VAL A 11 -38.98 31.92 1.18
C VAL A 11 -39.69 32.85 2.17
N GLU A 12 -39.04 33.08 3.30
CA GLU A 12 -39.48 34.03 4.34
C GLU A 12 -39.05 35.44 3.93
N TYR A 13 -40.00 36.33 3.73
CA TYR A 13 -39.75 37.77 3.49
C TYR A 13 -39.81 38.50 4.83
N GLU A 14 -38.70 39.09 5.21
CA GLU A 14 -38.68 40.06 6.32
C GLU A 14 -39.24 41.39 5.85
N ASP A 15 -40.30 41.85 6.52
CA ASP A 15 -40.92 43.16 6.34
C ASP A 15 -39.99 44.22 6.90
N GLU A 16 -39.43 45.08 6.04
CA GLU A 16 -38.76 46.30 6.48
C GLU A 16 -39.75 47.45 6.59
N ASP A 17 -39.73 48.08 7.77
CA ASP A 17 -40.55 49.16 8.22
C ASP A 17 -40.58 50.37 7.28
N TYR A 18 -41.84 50.84 6.96
CA TYR A 18 -42.09 52.11 6.34
C TYR A 18 -42.04 53.21 7.44
N GLU A 19 -41.04 54.07 7.43
CA GLU A 19 -41.10 55.35 8.07
C GLU A 19 -41.65 56.41 7.15
N ASP A 20 -42.71 57.02 7.64
CA ASP A 20 -43.53 58.10 7.16
C ASP A 20 -42.73 59.43 7.18
N TYR A 21 -42.59 60.16 6.09
CA TYR A 21 -42.20 61.57 6.09
C TYR A 21 -42.95 62.38 5.04
N ASP A 22 -43.69 63.33 5.60
CA ASP A 22 -44.40 64.51 5.21
C ASP A 22 -43.99 65.19 3.90
N GLU A 23 -45.00 65.44 3.11
CA GLU A 23 -45.52 66.67 2.50
C GLU A 23 -44.55 67.87 2.37
N TYR A 24 -44.14 68.23 1.13
CA TYR A 24 -43.91 69.63 0.71
C TYR A 24 -44.07 69.78 -0.81
N ASP A 25 -45.07 70.59 -1.12
CA ASP A 25 -45.32 71.57 -2.21
C ASP A 25 -44.71 71.47 -3.62
N GLU A 26 -45.63 71.66 -4.48
CA GLU A 26 -45.64 71.91 -5.91
C GLU A 26 -44.54 72.86 -6.40
N GLU A 27 -43.81 72.49 -7.44
CA GLU A 27 -43.40 73.40 -8.50
C GLU A 27 -43.40 72.64 -9.87
N TYR A 28 -44.35 72.96 -10.71
CA TYR A 28 -44.43 72.48 -12.09
C TYR A 28 -43.32 73.12 -12.93
N GLU A 29 -42.32 72.38 -13.31
CA GLU A 29 -41.51 72.69 -14.47
C GLU A 29 -41.57 71.54 -15.49
N ASP A 30 -42.17 71.96 -16.60
CA ASP A 30 -42.31 71.17 -17.85
C ASP A 30 -40.93 70.96 -18.48
N TYR A 31 -40.36 69.75 -18.31
CA TYR A 31 -39.17 69.32 -19.04
C TYR A 31 -39.46 68.03 -19.85
N ASN A 32 -39.80 68.30 -21.13
CA ASN A 32 -39.80 67.31 -22.18
C ASN A 32 -38.36 66.83 -22.46
N GLU A 33 -37.69 66.18 -21.52
CA GLU A 33 -36.42 65.49 -21.72
C GLU A 33 -36.67 63.96 -21.96
N LYS A 34 -36.46 63.57 -23.22
CA LYS A 34 -36.43 62.13 -23.56
C LYS A 34 -35.43 61.41 -22.68
N PRO A 35 -35.81 60.27 -22.04
CA PRO A 35 -34.89 59.55 -21.15
C PRO A 35 -33.64 59.14 -21.92
N LYS A 36 -32.48 59.65 -21.50
CA LYS A 36 -31.19 59.20 -22.02
C LYS A 36 -31.04 57.72 -21.69
N LYS A 37 -31.03 56.88 -22.72
CA LYS A 37 -30.75 55.46 -22.57
C LYS A 37 -29.33 55.29 -22.01
N ILE A 38 -29.26 55.05 -20.69
CA ILE A 38 -28.02 54.65 -20.04
C ILE A 38 -27.66 53.27 -20.60
N LYS A 39 -26.67 53.23 -21.47
CA LYS A 39 -26.06 51.97 -21.90
C LYS A 39 -25.27 51.43 -20.73
N VAL A 40 -25.90 50.60 -19.90
CA VAL A 40 -25.19 49.80 -18.90
C VAL A 40 -24.30 48.84 -19.68
N LYS A 41 -23.02 49.17 -19.73
CA LYS A 41 -21.98 48.31 -20.27
C LYS A 41 -21.86 47.12 -19.29
N ARG A 42 -22.60 46.05 -19.56
CA ARG A 42 -22.39 44.81 -18.84
C ARG A 42 -20.98 44.33 -19.20
N GLU A 43 -20.05 44.55 -18.33
CA GLU A 43 -18.76 43.86 -18.41
C GLU A 43 -19.05 42.37 -18.20
N HIS A 44 -19.16 41.63 -19.28
CA HIS A 44 -19.06 40.20 -19.22
C HIS A 44 -17.64 39.89 -18.74
N LYS A 45 -17.53 39.62 -17.43
CA LYS A 45 -16.36 38.96 -16.88
C LYS A 45 -16.25 37.63 -17.61
N GLU A 46 -15.41 37.56 -18.65
CA GLU A 46 -15.12 36.33 -19.33
C GLU A 46 -14.51 35.39 -18.25
N ILE A 47 -15.31 34.47 -17.73
CA ILE A 47 -14.82 33.32 -16.99
C ILE A 47 -13.95 32.60 -18.00
N ARG A 48 -12.63 32.79 -17.91
CA ARG A 48 -11.66 32.05 -18.73
C ARG A 48 -11.90 30.58 -18.45
N ILE A 49 -12.68 29.94 -19.31
CA ILE A 49 -12.85 28.51 -19.33
C ILE A 49 -11.46 27.95 -19.52
N PHE A 50 -10.91 27.31 -18.47
CA PHE A 50 -9.61 26.65 -18.54
C PHE A 50 -9.60 25.79 -19.80
N SER A 51 -8.68 26.07 -20.72
CA SER A 51 -8.56 25.27 -21.94
C SER A 51 -8.49 23.80 -21.54
N LEU A 52 -9.23 22.92 -22.23
CA LEU A 52 -9.25 21.47 -21.97
C LEU A 52 -7.83 20.91 -21.82
N ARG A 53 -6.88 21.44 -22.60
CA ARG A 53 -5.46 21.12 -22.51
C ARG A 53 -4.88 21.41 -21.11
N ASN A 54 -5.21 22.55 -20.51
CA ASN A 54 -4.69 22.93 -19.18
C ASN A 54 -5.30 22.05 -18.08
N ILE A 55 -6.57 21.63 -18.23
CA ILE A 55 -7.22 20.69 -17.31
C ILE A 55 -6.52 19.33 -17.38
N ILE A 56 -6.25 18.82 -18.59
CA ILE A 56 -5.53 17.56 -18.78
C ILE A 56 -4.12 17.61 -18.15
N ILE A 57 -3.39 18.70 -18.39
CA ILE A 57 -2.05 18.90 -17.79
C ILE A 57 -2.14 18.91 -16.26
N ALA A 58 -3.10 19.61 -15.68
CA ALA A 58 -3.29 19.66 -14.22
C ALA A 58 -3.59 18.28 -13.64
N ILE A 59 -4.42 17.47 -14.32
CA ILE A 59 -4.72 16.09 -13.91
C ILE A 59 -3.46 15.22 -13.95
N ILE A 60 -2.66 15.31 -15.02
CA ILE A 60 -1.41 14.55 -15.14
C ILE A 60 -0.45 14.91 -14.01
N ILE A 61 -0.28 16.21 -13.72
CA ILE A 61 0.57 16.68 -12.62
C ILE A 61 0.07 16.14 -11.28
N ALA A 62 -1.24 16.19 -11.03
CA ALA A 62 -1.84 15.66 -9.80
C ALA A 62 -1.59 14.16 -9.63
N ILE A 63 -1.71 13.37 -10.70
CA ILE A 63 -1.41 11.93 -10.70
C ILE A 63 0.07 11.67 -10.38
N LEU A 64 0.99 12.44 -10.97
CA LEU A 64 2.42 12.31 -10.71
C LEU A 64 2.76 12.64 -9.25
N ILE A 65 2.16 13.67 -8.68
CA ILE A 65 2.32 14.03 -7.27
C ILE A 65 1.82 12.90 -6.37
N LEU A 66 0.62 12.37 -6.60
CA LEU A 66 0.06 11.26 -5.83
C LEU A 66 0.94 10.01 -5.92
N PHE A 67 1.46 9.69 -7.10
CA PHE A 67 2.37 8.57 -7.29
C PHE A 67 3.67 8.75 -6.47
N THR A 68 4.25 9.95 -6.52
CA THR A 68 5.47 10.27 -5.76
C THR A 68 5.24 10.14 -4.25
N ILE A 69 4.13 10.68 -3.73
CA ILE A 69 3.79 10.56 -2.31
C ILE A 69 3.59 9.10 -1.92
N THR A 70 2.92 8.30 -2.78
CA THR A 70 2.73 6.86 -2.55
C THR A 70 4.07 6.13 -2.40
N MET A 71 5.05 6.41 -3.25
CA MET A 71 6.39 5.82 -3.18
C MET A 71 7.12 6.21 -1.89
N ILE A 72 7.01 7.48 -1.49
CA ILE A 72 7.56 7.96 -0.22
C ILE A 72 6.90 7.23 0.96
N ASP A 73 5.58 7.08 0.95
CA ASP A 73 4.83 6.43 2.02
C ASP A 73 5.19 4.95 2.18
N ILE A 74 5.35 4.21 1.07
CA ILE A 74 5.82 2.82 1.11
C ILE A 74 7.19 2.74 1.77
N ASN A 75 8.12 3.61 1.36
CA ASN A 75 9.46 3.64 1.92
C ASN A 75 9.46 4.00 3.42
N ARG A 76 8.63 4.95 3.84
CA ARG A 76 8.46 5.31 5.25
C ARG A 76 7.96 4.14 6.10
N VAL A 77 6.95 3.39 5.61
CA VAL A 77 6.41 2.22 6.33
C VAL A 77 7.46 1.13 6.48
N LYS A 78 8.26 0.86 5.43
CA LYS A 78 9.39 -0.08 5.51
C LYS A 78 10.40 0.30 6.60
N HIS A 79 10.63 1.60 6.83
CA HIS A 79 11.52 2.13 7.85
C HIS A 79 10.82 2.44 9.18
N ASN A 80 9.74 1.76 9.50
CA ASN A 80 8.96 1.91 10.74
C ASN A 80 8.35 3.30 10.97
N LYS A 81 8.25 4.15 9.94
CA LYS A 81 7.64 5.48 10.02
C LYS A 81 6.19 5.44 9.54
N LYS A 82 5.33 6.27 10.15
CA LYS A 82 3.94 6.43 9.70
C LYS A 82 3.91 7.07 8.30
N PRO A 83 3.05 6.61 7.36
CA PRO A 83 2.85 7.26 6.07
C PRO A 83 2.29 8.69 6.23
N ILE A 84 2.50 9.53 5.21
CA ILE A 84 2.08 10.94 5.19
C ILE A 84 0.59 11.04 4.88
N LEU A 85 0.14 10.37 3.80
CA LEU A 85 -1.24 10.39 3.35
C LEU A 85 -1.99 9.14 3.81
N THR A 86 -2.32 9.07 5.11
CA THR A 86 -3.12 7.98 5.67
C THR A 86 -4.53 8.45 5.98
N ILE A 87 -5.51 7.86 5.30
CA ILE A 87 -6.95 8.09 5.55
C ILE A 87 -7.38 7.33 6.79
N LYS A 88 -6.92 6.08 6.93
CA LYS A 88 -7.29 5.16 8.01
C LYS A 88 -6.11 4.28 8.39
N THR A 89 -5.98 3.99 9.67
CA THR A 89 -5.04 2.98 10.19
C THR A 89 -5.82 1.95 11.00
N VAL A 90 -5.56 0.66 10.73
CA VAL A 90 -6.07 -0.47 11.51
C VAL A 90 -4.89 -1.16 12.18
N ALA A 91 -4.98 -1.42 13.47
CA ALA A 91 -3.98 -2.18 14.21
C ALA A 91 -4.55 -3.54 14.62
N TYR A 92 -3.77 -4.60 14.45
CA TYR A 92 -4.11 -5.96 14.83
C TYR A 92 -3.49 -6.31 16.19
N LYS A 93 -4.15 -7.21 16.91
CA LYS A 93 -3.67 -7.72 18.21
C LYS A 93 -2.84 -9.00 18.04
N ASP A 94 -1.92 -8.99 17.06
CA ASP A 94 -1.10 -10.15 16.69
C ASP A 94 0.39 -9.96 16.97
N GLY A 95 0.74 -8.87 17.65
CA GLY A 95 2.12 -8.46 17.91
C GLY A 95 2.47 -7.09 17.37
N GLY A 96 1.53 -6.46 16.63
CA GLY A 96 1.72 -5.07 16.19
C GLY A 96 1.57 -4.84 14.69
N THR A 97 0.98 -5.76 13.95
CA THR A 97 0.63 -5.56 12.54
C THR A 97 -0.26 -4.34 12.37
N LYS A 98 0.03 -3.54 11.35
CA LYS A 98 -0.71 -2.32 11.02
C LYS A 98 -1.06 -2.26 9.54
N GLU A 99 -2.31 -1.95 9.23
CA GLU A 99 -2.76 -1.60 7.90
C GLU A 99 -2.91 -0.09 7.77
N TYR A 100 -2.37 0.46 6.70
CA TYR A 100 -2.48 1.88 6.34
C TYR A 100 -3.23 2.01 5.03
N TYR A 101 -4.33 2.75 5.05
CA TYR A 101 -5.13 3.06 3.89
C TYR A 101 -4.76 4.45 3.40
N GLY A 102 -4.11 4.54 2.25
CA GLY A 102 -3.81 5.77 1.54
C GLY A 102 -4.80 6.05 0.40
N ILE A 103 -4.55 7.10 -0.37
CA ILE A 103 -5.35 7.44 -1.54
C ILE A 103 -5.02 6.49 -2.70
N GLY A 104 -5.92 5.54 -2.97
CA GLY A 104 -5.75 4.54 -4.05
C GLY A 104 -4.82 3.38 -3.72
N TYR A 105 -4.21 3.33 -2.55
CA TYR A 105 -3.32 2.26 -2.13
C TYR A 105 -3.55 1.81 -0.69
N LYS A 106 -3.03 0.64 -0.37
CA LYS A 106 -3.01 0.05 0.97
C LYS A 106 -1.63 -0.53 1.25
N VAL A 107 -1.14 -0.31 2.45
CA VAL A 107 0.10 -0.93 2.95
C VAL A 107 -0.24 -1.74 4.19
N ILE A 108 0.18 -3.00 4.23
CA ILE A 108 0.11 -3.84 5.41
C ILE A 108 1.53 -4.07 5.89
N LYS A 109 1.83 -3.59 7.09
CA LYS A 109 3.07 -3.87 7.78
C LYS A 109 2.82 -4.97 8.78
N TYR A 110 3.24 -6.19 8.45
CA TYR A 110 3.16 -7.32 9.34
C TYR A 110 4.22 -7.22 10.43
N HIS A 111 3.82 -7.48 11.65
CA HIS A 111 4.68 -7.55 12.82
C HIS A 111 4.05 -8.51 13.83
N GLN A 112 4.09 -9.81 13.49
CA GLN A 112 3.57 -10.86 14.36
C GLN A 112 4.65 -11.28 15.38
N ILE A 113 4.22 -11.78 16.53
CA ILE A 113 5.14 -12.23 17.61
C ILE A 113 5.97 -13.42 17.09
N GLN A 114 5.30 -14.43 16.54
CA GLN A 114 5.92 -15.59 15.89
C GLN A 114 5.26 -15.80 14.55
N GLY A 115 5.77 -15.14 13.51
CA GLY A 115 5.15 -15.20 12.21
C GLY A 115 5.63 -14.12 11.25
N ARG A 116 4.72 -13.64 10.43
CA ARG A 116 5.02 -12.73 9.34
C ARG A 116 5.53 -11.37 9.81
N ARG A 117 6.72 -10.97 9.32
CA ARG A 117 7.36 -9.68 9.63
C ARG A 117 7.88 -9.01 8.36
N ASP A 118 7.00 -8.65 7.46
CA ASP A 118 7.32 -7.97 6.21
C ASP A 118 6.35 -6.82 5.95
N THR A 119 6.51 -6.18 4.79
CA THR A 119 5.60 -5.11 4.36
C THR A 119 5.07 -5.46 2.98
N GLU A 120 3.75 -5.51 2.87
CA GLU A 120 3.05 -5.75 1.62
C GLU A 120 2.34 -4.47 1.17
N PHE A 121 2.43 -4.21 -0.14
CA PHE A 121 1.81 -3.06 -0.77
C PHE A 121 0.87 -3.50 -1.88
N GLY A 122 -0.26 -2.84 -2.00
CA GLY A 122 -1.23 -3.13 -3.05
C GLY A 122 -2.36 -2.11 -3.12
N SER A 123 -3.39 -2.43 -3.90
CA SER A 123 -4.63 -1.66 -3.93
C SER A 123 -5.45 -1.89 -2.66
N TRP A 124 -6.55 -1.16 -2.47
CA TRP A 124 -7.48 -1.37 -1.35
C TRP A 124 -8.04 -2.79 -1.24
N LYS A 125 -7.93 -3.60 -2.32
CA LYS A 125 -8.31 -5.02 -2.33
C LYS A 125 -7.30 -5.92 -1.62
N LEU A 126 -6.11 -5.41 -1.28
CA LEU A 126 -5.12 -6.15 -0.51
C LEU A 126 -5.73 -6.61 0.82
N LYS A 127 -5.66 -7.91 1.09
CA LYS A 127 -6.19 -8.50 2.32
C LYS A 127 -5.05 -8.84 3.26
N TYR A 128 -5.31 -8.64 4.56
CA TYR A 128 -4.48 -9.22 5.60
C TYR A 128 -4.44 -10.74 5.42
N ASN A 129 -3.24 -11.30 5.28
CA ASN A 129 -3.04 -12.72 5.10
C ASN A 129 -1.76 -13.16 5.82
N THR A 130 -1.90 -14.14 6.70
CA THR A 130 -0.83 -14.72 7.49
C THR A 130 -0.52 -16.16 7.10
N ASP A 131 -1.22 -16.71 6.10
CA ASP A 131 -1.02 -18.08 5.66
C ASP A 131 0.33 -18.22 4.94
N ALA A 132 1.16 -19.12 5.43
CA ALA A 132 2.40 -19.49 4.79
C ALA A 132 2.17 -20.56 3.72
N ILE A 133 2.83 -20.41 2.57
CA ILE A 133 2.85 -21.47 1.55
C ILE A 133 3.82 -22.56 2.03
N THR A 134 3.29 -23.72 2.39
CA THR A 134 4.12 -24.86 2.83
C THR A 134 4.81 -25.51 1.64
N VAL A 135 6.13 -25.69 1.73
CA VAL A 135 6.98 -26.27 0.70
C VAL A 135 8.02 -27.16 1.37
N LYS A 136 8.24 -28.37 0.80
CA LYS A 136 9.38 -29.21 1.16
C LYS A 136 10.59 -28.86 0.29
N ASP A 137 11.77 -28.98 0.87
CA ASP A 137 13.05 -28.70 0.20
C ASP A 137 13.25 -29.55 -1.07
N VAL A 138 12.89 -30.83 -1.04
CA VAL A 138 12.93 -31.74 -2.21
C VAL A 138 12.11 -31.19 -3.37
N ASP A 139 10.84 -30.79 -3.09
CA ASP A 139 9.95 -30.27 -4.12
C ASP A 139 10.49 -28.96 -4.70
N LEU A 140 11.07 -28.14 -3.84
CA LEU A 140 11.66 -26.86 -4.22
C LEU A 140 12.93 -27.06 -5.06
N ALA A 141 13.78 -28.02 -4.68
CA ALA A 141 14.99 -28.39 -5.43
C ALA A 141 14.66 -28.90 -6.85
N ILE A 142 13.64 -29.77 -6.96
CA ILE A 142 13.17 -30.27 -8.26
C ILE A 142 12.61 -29.13 -9.12
N GLN A 143 11.76 -28.27 -8.56
CA GLN A 143 11.19 -27.13 -9.28
C GLN A 143 12.28 -26.13 -9.72
N MET A 144 13.27 -25.83 -8.86
CA MET A 144 14.38 -24.95 -9.19
C MET A 144 15.27 -25.52 -10.30
N THR A 145 15.55 -26.80 -10.28
CA THR A 145 16.34 -27.47 -11.32
C THR A 145 15.58 -27.51 -12.66
N GLY A 146 14.27 -27.68 -12.64
CA GLY A 146 13.44 -27.70 -13.84
C GLY A 146 13.26 -26.32 -14.47
N ASN A 147 12.94 -25.31 -13.71
CA ASN A 147 12.79 -23.92 -14.17
C ASN A 147 12.93 -22.92 -13.01
N GLU A 148 14.16 -22.51 -12.77
CA GLU A 148 14.50 -21.62 -11.65
C GLU A 148 13.75 -20.28 -11.67
N LEU A 149 13.66 -19.63 -12.83
CA LEU A 149 13.00 -18.31 -12.96
C LEU A 149 11.50 -18.40 -12.64
N LYS A 150 10.83 -19.44 -13.18
CA LYS A 150 9.40 -19.66 -12.91
C LYS A 150 9.16 -19.99 -11.45
N THR A 151 10.02 -20.84 -10.88
CA THR A 151 9.94 -21.23 -9.46
C THR A 151 10.15 -20.04 -8.56
N PHE A 152 11.21 -19.27 -8.82
CA PHE A 152 11.45 -18.06 -8.05
C PHE A 152 10.30 -17.04 -8.18
N ALA A 153 9.79 -16.79 -9.38
CA ALA A 153 8.65 -15.90 -9.58
C ALA A 153 7.39 -16.32 -8.80
N LYS A 154 7.20 -17.64 -8.61
CA LYS A 154 6.09 -18.19 -7.82
C LYS A 154 6.20 -17.85 -6.34
N TYR A 155 7.41 -17.89 -5.78
CA TYR A 155 7.66 -17.74 -4.35
C TYR A 155 8.21 -16.37 -3.97
N ASN A 156 8.71 -15.57 -4.89
CA ASN A 156 9.32 -14.27 -4.62
C ASN A 156 8.40 -13.36 -3.81
N LYS A 157 8.90 -12.84 -2.71
CA LYS A 157 8.18 -12.00 -1.73
C LYS A 157 6.96 -12.68 -1.11
N LYS A 158 6.87 -14.00 -1.20
CA LYS A 158 5.81 -14.76 -0.51
C LYS A 158 6.28 -15.19 0.86
N PHE A 159 5.31 -15.27 1.78
CA PHE A 159 5.49 -15.86 3.09
C PHE A 159 5.41 -17.38 2.95
N VAL A 160 6.46 -18.06 3.31
CA VAL A 160 6.62 -19.51 3.11
C VAL A 160 6.93 -20.22 4.42
N ARG A 161 6.47 -21.46 4.50
CA ARG A 161 6.87 -22.44 5.51
C ARG A 161 7.70 -23.49 4.80
N VAL A 162 8.97 -23.59 5.12
CA VAL A 162 9.89 -24.53 4.49
C VAL A 162 10.29 -25.60 5.51
N ILE A 163 10.15 -26.86 5.09
CA ILE A 163 10.56 -28.04 5.86
C ILE A 163 11.82 -28.57 5.18
N SER A 164 12.93 -28.61 5.91
CA SER A 164 14.23 -29.01 5.38
C SER A 164 15.21 -29.43 6.47
N THR A 165 16.30 -30.09 6.08
CA THR A 165 17.36 -30.50 7.00
C THR A 165 18.28 -29.32 7.30
N LEU A 166 18.53 -29.05 8.56
CA LEU A 166 19.46 -28.02 9.04
C LEU A 166 20.91 -28.45 8.79
N LYS A 167 21.68 -27.68 8.06
CA LYS A 167 23.07 -27.93 7.70
C LYS A 167 24.07 -27.13 8.53
N GLU A 168 23.73 -25.86 8.81
CA GLU A 168 24.65 -24.94 9.46
C GLU A 168 23.88 -23.88 10.25
N THR A 169 24.43 -23.45 11.36
CA THR A 169 23.95 -22.29 12.14
C THR A 169 25.09 -21.28 12.29
N ASP A 170 24.78 -20.01 12.03
CA ASP A 170 25.71 -18.90 12.18
C ASP A 170 25.11 -17.86 13.13
N LEU A 171 25.62 -17.88 14.35
CA LEU A 171 25.13 -17.00 15.43
C LEU A 171 25.57 -15.54 15.22
N GLU A 172 26.72 -15.29 14.59
CA GLU A 172 27.23 -13.93 14.38
C GLU A 172 26.35 -13.18 13.37
N ASP A 173 26.02 -13.82 12.25
CA ASP A 173 25.17 -13.26 11.21
C ASP A 173 23.68 -13.46 11.47
N ASN A 174 23.31 -14.12 12.57
CA ASN A 174 21.93 -14.48 12.91
C ASN A 174 21.21 -15.21 11.75
N LYS A 175 21.87 -16.23 11.19
CA LYS A 175 21.37 -16.99 10.04
C LYS A 175 21.54 -18.49 10.22
N ILE A 176 20.73 -19.25 9.50
CA ILE A 176 20.84 -20.69 9.37
C ILE A 176 20.86 -21.08 7.88
N VAL A 177 21.52 -22.20 7.60
CA VAL A 177 21.52 -22.82 6.28
C VAL A 177 20.85 -24.18 6.38
N MET A 178 19.83 -24.37 5.58
CA MET A 178 19.12 -25.64 5.43
C MET A 178 19.26 -26.08 4.00
N GLY A 179 18.95 -27.32 3.70
CA GLY A 179 18.96 -27.73 2.29
C GLY A 179 18.87 -29.21 2.06
N PHE A 180 18.75 -29.54 0.78
CA PHE A 180 18.61 -30.87 0.24
C PHE A 180 19.67 -31.11 -0.83
N THR A 181 20.19 -32.31 -0.88
CA THR A 181 21.02 -32.81 -1.97
C THR A 181 20.70 -34.28 -2.15
N ASP A 182 20.31 -34.69 -3.36
CA ASP A 182 20.11 -36.10 -3.67
C ASP A 182 21.43 -36.86 -3.80
N GLU A 183 21.38 -38.18 -3.82
CA GLU A 183 22.55 -39.04 -3.85
C GLU A 183 23.46 -38.79 -5.06
N ASP A 184 22.86 -38.44 -6.20
CA ASP A 184 23.56 -38.16 -7.46
C ASP A 184 24.02 -36.71 -7.60
N GLY A 185 23.66 -35.82 -6.66
CA GLY A 185 23.94 -34.38 -6.71
C GLY A 185 23.22 -33.63 -7.83
N LYS A 186 22.24 -34.26 -8.45
CA LYS A 186 21.43 -33.68 -9.54
C LYS A 186 20.49 -32.62 -9.04
N TYR A 187 19.79 -32.90 -7.95
CA TYR A 187 18.89 -31.98 -7.27
C TYR A 187 19.56 -31.49 -5.98
N SER A 188 20.01 -30.25 -5.99
CA SER A 188 20.67 -29.67 -4.83
C SER A 188 20.16 -28.24 -4.61
N LEU A 189 19.81 -27.94 -3.38
CA LEU A 189 19.27 -26.65 -2.97
C LEU A 189 19.79 -26.30 -1.59
N ASP A 190 20.31 -25.09 -1.44
CA ASP A 190 20.54 -24.47 -0.14
C ASP A 190 19.47 -23.41 0.11
N ILE A 191 19.03 -23.33 1.33
CA ILE A 191 18.06 -22.37 1.83
C ILE A 191 18.72 -21.58 2.95
N VAL A 192 19.04 -20.33 2.69
CA VAL A 192 19.68 -19.43 3.65
C VAL A 192 18.58 -18.59 4.29
N CYS A 193 18.37 -18.81 5.58
CA CYS A 193 17.39 -18.08 6.37
C CYS A 193 18.08 -17.08 7.29
N LYS A 194 17.79 -15.78 7.09
CA LYS A 194 18.14 -14.75 8.06
C LYS A 194 17.03 -14.65 9.10
N MET A 195 17.37 -14.99 10.34
CA MET A 195 16.43 -14.97 11.46
C MET A 195 16.05 -13.52 11.80
N VAL A 196 14.93 -13.32 12.48
CA VAL A 196 14.58 -12.01 13.03
C VAL A 196 15.54 -11.65 14.17
N ASP A 197 15.80 -10.35 14.33
CA ASP A 197 16.82 -9.85 15.26
C ASP A 197 16.55 -10.23 16.74
N ASP A 198 15.29 -10.50 17.08
CA ASP A 198 14.86 -10.90 18.43
C ASP A 198 14.64 -12.42 18.59
N TYR A 199 15.08 -13.24 17.64
CA TYR A 199 15.02 -14.69 17.74
C TYR A 199 16.25 -15.22 18.48
N ASN A 200 16.03 -15.89 19.60
CA ASN A 200 17.08 -16.36 20.50
C ASN A 200 17.23 -17.88 20.53
N GLY A 201 16.55 -18.62 19.66
CA GLY A 201 16.54 -20.10 19.69
C GLY A 201 17.42 -20.76 18.62
N ILE A 202 18.41 -20.07 18.04
CA ILE A 202 19.27 -20.65 16.98
C ILE A 202 20.17 -21.74 17.58
N ASP A 203 20.64 -21.53 18.80
CA ASP A 203 21.50 -22.46 19.57
C ASP A 203 20.75 -23.73 20.05
N GLU A 204 19.43 -23.70 20.04
CA GLU A 204 18.58 -24.85 20.37
C GLU A 204 18.30 -25.73 19.13
N LEU A 205 18.65 -25.28 17.93
CA LEU A 205 18.43 -26.02 16.69
C LEU A 205 19.50 -27.10 16.51
N GLU A 206 19.05 -28.32 16.22
CA GLU A 206 19.95 -29.46 16.06
C GLU A 206 20.36 -29.67 14.60
N LEU A 207 21.67 -29.74 14.33
CA LEU A 207 22.19 -30.02 13.01
C LEU A 207 21.75 -31.41 12.52
N ASP A 208 21.66 -31.56 11.20
CA ASP A 208 21.24 -32.77 10.48
C ASP A 208 19.83 -33.27 10.83
N LYS A 209 19.03 -32.44 11.51
CA LYS A 209 17.62 -32.71 11.76
C LYS A 209 16.69 -31.90 10.84
N GLU A 210 15.53 -32.50 10.54
CA GLU A 210 14.45 -31.83 9.87
C GLU A 210 13.93 -30.68 10.75
N THR A 211 13.95 -29.49 10.20
CA THR A 211 13.52 -28.26 10.88
C THR A 211 12.52 -27.53 9.99
N THR A 212 11.50 -26.96 10.61
CA THR A 212 10.50 -26.15 9.93
C THR A 212 10.80 -24.68 10.18
N ILE A 213 10.97 -23.93 9.09
CA ILE A 213 11.20 -22.48 9.13
C ILE A 213 10.10 -21.75 8.39
N ILE A 214 9.63 -20.66 8.97
CA ILE A 214 8.73 -19.71 8.30
C ILE A 214 9.46 -18.39 8.05
N GLY A 215 9.21 -17.78 6.89
CA GLY A 215 9.83 -16.51 6.53
C GLY A 215 9.39 -16.00 5.16
N THR A 216 9.96 -14.89 4.72
CA THR A 216 9.62 -14.27 3.42
C THR A 216 10.76 -14.46 2.43
N VAL A 217 10.45 -15.06 1.26
CA VAL A 217 11.43 -15.24 0.19
C VAL A 217 11.86 -13.89 -0.35
N GLU A 218 13.18 -13.66 -0.37
CA GLU A 218 13.76 -12.37 -0.78
C GLU A 218 14.47 -12.43 -2.12
N ASN A 219 15.32 -13.45 -2.30
CA ASN A 219 16.20 -13.55 -3.45
C ASN A 219 16.55 -15.01 -3.75
N TYR A 220 17.21 -15.25 -4.88
CA TYR A 220 17.82 -16.53 -5.20
C TYR A 220 19.15 -16.34 -5.89
N LYS A 221 20.01 -17.35 -5.78
CA LYS A 221 21.28 -17.45 -6.49
C LYS A 221 21.30 -18.75 -7.29
N ARG A 222 21.65 -18.64 -8.56
CA ARG A 222 21.70 -19.78 -9.48
C ARG A 222 22.84 -20.71 -9.15
N LYS A 223 22.63 -22.02 -9.35
CA LYS A 223 23.65 -23.05 -9.29
C LYS A 223 24.85 -22.71 -10.19
N THR A 224 26.03 -22.94 -9.66
CA THR A 224 27.29 -22.90 -10.42
C THR A 224 27.95 -24.29 -10.36
N SER A 225 29.12 -24.44 -11.00
CA SER A 225 29.92 -25.70 -10.87
C SER A 225 30.38 -25.97 -9.44
N LYS A 226 30.34 -24.96 -8.55
CA LYS A 226 30.84 -25.06 -7.16
C LYS A 226 29.76 -24.89 -6.09
N THR A 227 28.59 -24.37 -6.45
CA THR A 227 27.54 -24.05 -5.47
C THR A 227 26.18 -24.52 -5.97
N PRO A 228 25.30 -25.05 -5.10
CA PRO A 228 23.92 -25.39 -5.43
C PRO A 228 23.08 -24.15 -5.76
N ASN A 229 21.85 -24.37 -6.22
CA ASN A 229 20.85 -23.29 -6.19
C ASN A 229 20.65 -22.83 -4.74
N THR A 230 20.55 -21.53 -4.53
CA THR A 230 20.36 -21.00 -3.18
C THR A 230 19.16 -20.08 -3.15
N ILE A 231 18.26 -20.29 -2.19
CA ILE A 231 17.13 -19.39 -1.93
C ILE A 231 17.39 -18.65 -0.64
N TYR A 232 17.22 -17.34 -0.66
CA TYR A 232 17.36 -16.49 0.52
C TYR A 232 15.98 -16.14 1.06
N ILE A 233 15.80 -16.43 2.34
CA ILE A 233 14.58 -16.13 3.10
C ILE A 233 14.98 -15.20 4.24
N LYS A 234 14.17 -14.20 4.51
CA LYS A 234 14.38 -13.24 5.60
C LYS A 234 13.24 -13.24 6.58
N ASN A 235 13.50 -12.62 7.73
CA ASN A 235 12.57 -12.55 8.86
C ASN A 235 12.08 -13.93 9.25
N CYS A 236 13.04 -14.85 9.39
CA CYS A 236 12.77 -16.25 9.67
C CYS A 236 12.50 -16.51 11.16
N PHE A 237 11.62 -17.48 11.40
CA PHE A 237 11.38 -18.12 12.68
C PHE A 237 11.45 -19.63 12.50
N ALA A 238 12.04 -20.35 13.46
CA ALA A 238 11.87 -21.80 13.54
C ALA A 238 10.53 -22.10 14.24
N GLU A 239 9.76 -23.02 13.66
CA GLU A 239 8.59 -23.60 14.35
C GLU A 239 9.11 -24.76 15.21
N GLN A 240 8.87 -24.69 16.51
CA GLN A 240 9.16 -25.75 17.48
C GLN A 240 7.98 -26.70 17.60
#